data_dac13edbb9f40fb2962f3d08abdb3dff
#
_entry.id   dac13edbb9f40fb2962f3d08abdb3dff
#
_cell.length_a   1.000
_cell.length_b   1.000
_cell.length_c   1.000
_cell.angle_alpha   90.00
_cell.angle_beta   90.00
_cell.angle_gamma   90.00
#
_symmetry.space_group_name_H-M   'P 1'
#
loop_
_entity.id
_entity.type
_entity.pdbx_description
1 polymer ?
#
loop_
_entity_poly.entity_id
_entity_poly.type
_entity_poly.pdbx_seq_one_letter_code
_entity_poly.pdbx_strand_id
1 'polypeptide(L)'
;MRSNTSVNGDADDEKLLTDLGYKQELKRVMGFISSFCLQFTIVAVCAGLALTFNTGFAAVGPRVLPAWVLGGSLQVIVALGVAVGVSAFPLAGGPYQIIGRLGFPRLGWVMGLALVLGLIGNAAGEAVGLAPDYANYFGVTLNSHWSVLLGAAILIFVCMLLCLAGVRIAAFVNNGAVFAEGVAVLILVVGLAISWASGHGHFHNVGFIFSTAGIVKPGASTFLPFLSALLVPIFVVSQFFANGSAGEETRHASRTVPRALWTSAVVSLVVGVVVLFLAVLAVRNVSGTAASTEPLTYILRPDVGDFLARTFGVLAELALTVNLALCLLVAARLLWAYGRNDEMPASHWVGKINREGVPINATVAVCVVALLFCIWSSLLNVLIAIAAVFGAFPLAVLIAVVWWARSRGTLPRRAFDLGRFWTAPVMLVGIIWSLALCGFLIYLTPKSVGLGSLIAVVILYALLWLVSRNHSISAEATGLAAAEHGTTAIPADATSRELTSQANAEPETAG
;
A
#
# COMPACT_ATOMS: atom_id res chain seq x y z
N MET A 1 -33.19 -1.67 18.94
CA MET A 1 -32.34 -0.52 19.27
C MET A 1 -30.95 -0.63 18.57
N ARG A 2 -30.90 -0.52 17.25
CA ARG A 2 -29.64 -0.62 16.46
C ARG A 2 -29.52 0.42 15.33
N SER A 3 -30.24 1.54 15.39
CA SER A 3 -30.31 2.50 14.27
C SER A 3 -29.78 3.91 14.55
N ASN A 4 -29.31 4.24 15.74
CA ASN A 4 -28.95 5.65 16.05
C ASN A 4 -27.44 5.94 16.14
N THR A 5 -26.54 4.93 15.99
CA THR A 5 -25.09 5.15 16.06
C THR A 5 -24.45 5.40 14.69
N SER A 6 -25.16 5.15 13.59
CA SER A 6 -24.62 5.31 12.23
C SER A 6 -24.73 6.75 11.69
N VAL A 7 -25.77 7.49 12.09
CA VAL A 7 -26.03 8.85 11.58
C VAL A 7 -25.04 9.86 12.14
N ASN A 8 -24.60 9.72 13.39
CA ASN A 8 -23.67 10.66 14.03
C ASN A 8 -22.25 10.57 13.48
N GLY A 9 -21.79 9.40 13.01
CA GLY A 9 -20.41 9.25 12.57
C GLY A 9 -20.11 9.83 11.18
N ASP A 10 -21.06 9.81 10.24
CA ASP A 10 -20.88 10.44 8.93
C ASP A 10 -20.96 11.97 9.06
N ALA A 11 -21.83 12.49 9.94
CA ALA A 11 -21.92 13.91 10.25
C ALA A 11 -20.64 14.43 10.95
N ASP A 12 -20.04 13.63 11.83
CA ASP A 12 -18.77 13.95 12.49
C ASP A 12 -17.61 14.00 11.49
N ASP A 13 -17.56 13.08 10.52
CA ASP A 13 -16.55 13.06 9.45
C ASP A 13 -16.77 14.20 8.45
N GLU A 14 -18.03 14.59 8.15
CA GLU A 14 -18.34 15.71 7.28
C GLU A 14 -17.98 17.04 7.95
N LYS A 15 -18.25 17.16 9.24
CA LYS A 15 -17.81 18.30 10.04
C LYS A 15 -16.29 18.39 10.08
N LEU A 16 -15.59 17.26 10.28
CA LEU A 16 -14.13 17.20 10.24
C LEU A 16 -13.58 17.68 8.89
N LEU A 17 -14.18 17.26 7.76
CA LEU A 17 -13.79 17.74 6.43
C LEU A 17 -14.02 19.24 6.27
N THR A 18 -15.16 19.74 6.74
CA THR A 18 -15.49 21.17 6.69
C THR A 18 -14.54 21.99 7.56
N ASP A 19 -14.24 21.54 8.78
CA ASP A 19 -13.26 22.15 9.69
C ASP A 19 -11.84 22.15 9.08
N LEU A 20 -11.56 21.19 8.20
CA LEU A 20 -10.31 21.10 7.44
C LEU A 20 -10.34 21.92 6.13
N GLY A 21 -11.40 22.68 5.85
CA GLY A 21 -11.52 23.54 4.65
C GLY A 21 -11.88 22.77 3.36
N TYR A 22 -12.32 21.50 3.46
CA TYR A 22 -12.73 20.71 2.29
C TYR A 22 -14.23 20.54 2.21
N LYS A 23 -14.74 20.63 0.97
CA LYS A 23 -16.10 20.20 0.63
C LYS A 23 -16.07 18.74 0.22
N GLN A 24 -17.04 17.96 0.70
CA GLN A 24 -17.19 16.56 0.28
C GLN A 24 -17.54 16.50 -1.22
N GLU A 25 -16.60 16.08 -2.06
CA GLU A 25 -16.80 15.94 -3.51
C GLU A 25 -17.06 14.49 -3.91
N LEU A 26 -16.46 13.52 -3.21
CA LEU A 26 -16.56 12.11 -3.51
C LEU A 26 -17.73 11.47 -2.73
N LYS A 27 -18.46 10.55 -3.37
CA LYS A 27 -19.56 9.83 -2.71
C LYS A 27 -19.03 8.79 -1.75
N ARG A 28 -19.45 8.79 -0.49
CA ARG A 28 -19.12 7.80 0.53
C ARG A 28 -19.88 6.51 0.29
N VAL A 29 -19.29 5.59 -0.45
CA VAL A 29 -19.91 4.31 -0.83
C VAL A 29 -19.26 3.12 -0.14
N MET A 30 -18.03 3.26 0.39
CA MET A 30 -17.24 2.17 0.96
C MET A 30 -17.54 1.99 2.45
N GLY A 31 -17.91 0.76 2.84
CA GLY A 31 -17.95 0.33 4.24
C GLY A 31 -16.65 -0.37 4.66
N PHE A 32 -16.63 -0.95 5.88
CA PHE A 32 -15.45 -1.65 6.40
C PHE A 32 -14.98 -2.79 5.48
N ILE A 33 -15.89 -3.63 5.00
CA ILE A 33 -15.54 -4.77 4.13
C ILE A 33 -14.90 -4.28 2.84
N SER A 34 -15.48 -3.27 2.17
CA SER A 34 -14.93 -2.73 0.92
C SER A 34 -13.56 -2.08 1.15
N SER A 35 -13.39 -1.37 2.27
CA SER A 35 -12.11 -0.75 2.65
C SER A 35 -11.06 -1.82 2.99
N PHE A 36 -11.46 -2.89 3.69
CA PHE A 36 -10.59 -4.04 3.95
C PHE A 36 -10.20 -4.76 2.67
N CYS A 37 -11.15 -5.06 1.78
CA CYS A 37 -10.88 -5.72 0.50
C CYS A 37 -9.93 -4.89 -0.37
N LEU A 38 -10.13 -3.56 -0.44
CA LEU A 38 -9.23 -2.67 -1.18
C LEU A 38 -7.79 -2.79 -0.66
N GLN A 39 -7.60 -2.74 0.66
CA GLN A 39 -6.26 -2.86 1.24
C GLN A 39 -5.70 -4.28 1.08
N PHE A 40 -6.53 -5.31 1.22
CA PHE A 40 -6.12 -6.71 1.10
C PHE A 40 -5.67 -7.05 -0.32
N THR A 41 -6.39 -6.56 -1.35
CA THR A 41 -5.97 -6.74 -2.75
C THR A 41 -4.66 -6.04 -3.06
N ILE A 42 -4.42 -4.84 -2.50
CA ILE A 42 -3.15 -4.14 -2.70
C ILE A 42 -1.98 -4.87 -2.02
N VAL A 43 -2.23 -5.57 -0.92
CA VAL A 43 -1.25 -6.45 -0.30
C VAL A 43 -1.06 -7.74 -1.13
N ALA A 44 -2.12 -8.30 -1.71
CA ALA A 44 -2.11 -9.45 -2.62
C ALA A 44 -1.23 -10.61 -2.11
N VAL A 45 -1.59 -11.19 -0.95
CA VAL A 45 -0.71 -12.12 -0.21
C VAL A 45 -0.28 -13.32 -1.04
N CYS A 46 -1.25 -14.03 -1.64
CA CYS A 46 -0.98 -15.26 -2.39
C CYS A 46 -0.26 -14.96 -3.70
N ALA A 47 -0.73 -13.93 -4.41
CA ALA A 47 -0.15 -13.48 -5.65
C ALA A 47 1.25 -12.89 -5.45
N GLY A 48 1.43 -12.07 -4.42
CA GLY A 48 2.73 -11.52 -4.04
C GLY A 48 3.72 -12.61 -3.61
N LEU A 49 3.26 -13.64 -2.89
CA LEU A 49 4.08 -14.81 -2.56
C LEU A 49 4.44 -15.60 -3.82
N ALA A 50 3.51 -15.81 -4.75
CA ALA A 50 3.81 -16.49 -6.01
C ALA A 50 4.95 -15.81 -6.78
N LEU A 51 4.94 -14.47 -6.82
CA LEU A 51 5.98 -13.66 -7.47
C LEU A 51 7.32 -13.66 -6.71
N THR A 52 7.30 -13.57 -5.37
CA THR A 52 8.49 -13.27 -4.57
C THR A 52 9.07 -14.43 -3.79
N PHE A 53 8.33 -15.56 -3.66
CA PHE A 53 8.76 -16.73 -2.89
C PHE A 53 10.14 -17.22 -3.31
N ASN A 54 10.42 -17.27 -4.62
CA ASN A 54 11.70 -17.71 -5.14
C ASN A 54 12.86 -16.86 -4.61
N THR A 55 12.70 -15.54 -4.53
CA THR A 55 13.74 -14.64 -4.02
C THR A 55 14.14 -14.99 -2.58
N GLY A 56 13.17 -15.30 -1.72
CA GLY A 56 13.43 -15.71 -0.35
C GLY A 56 13.94 -17.13 -0.24
N PHE A 57 13.27 -18.07 -0.94
CA PHE A 57 13.61 -19.49 -0.86
C PHE A 57 14.97 -19.80 -1.46
N ALA A 58 15.33 -19.20 -2.60
CA ALA A 58 16.66 -19.36 -3.20
C ALA A 58 17.78 -18.76 -2.33
N ALA A 59 17.47 -17.79 -1.47
CA ALA A 59 18.45 -17.20 -0.56
C ALA A 59 18.70 -18.06 0.70
N VAL A 60 17.67 -18.58 1.35
CA VAL A 60 17.78 -19.22 2.68
C VAL A 60 17.04 -20.56 2.79
N GLY A 61 16.42 -21.03 1.72
CA GLY A 61 15.60 -22.24 1.72
C GLY A 61 14.39 -22.12 2.65
N PRO A 62 14.09 -23.18 3.43
CA PRO A 62 12.96 -23.23 4.35
C PRO A 62 12.88 -22.08 5.35
N ARG A 63 13.99 -21.42 5.68
CA ARG A 63 14.04 -20.25 6.57
C ARG A 63 13.29 -19.02 6.02
N VAL A 64 12.77 -19.08 4.81
CA VAL A 64 11.86 -18.07 4.26
C VAL A 64 10.63 -17.89 5.15
N LEU A 65 10.14 -18.94 5.83
CA LEU A 65 9.01 -18.83 6.76
C LEU A 65 9.36 -18.01 8.03
N PRO A 66 10.43 -18.28 8.78
CA PRO A 66 10.88 -17.38 9.85
C PRO A 66 11.12 -15.94 9.39
N ALA A 67 11.67 -15.74 8.18
CA ALA A 67 11.83 -14.41 7.60
C ALA A 67 10.47 -13.73 7.35
N TRP A 68 9.48 -14.47 6.85
CA TRP A 68 8.10 -13.98 6.69
C TRP A 68 7.49 -13.54 8.02
N VAL A 69 7.60 -14.36 9.07
CA VAL A 69 7.05 -14.04 10.40
C VAL A 69 7.70 -12.77 10.97
N LEU A 70 9.02 -12.67 10.90
CA LEU A 70 9.74 -11.50 11.41
C LEU A 70 9.40 -10.23 10.61
N GLY A 71 9.61 -10.26 9.30
CA GLY A 71 9.40 -9.10 8.45
C GLY A 71 7.94 -8.66 8.41
N GLY A 72 7.01 -9.62 8.30
CA GLY A 72 5.58 -9.33 8.30
C GLY A 72 5.09 -8.76 9.63
N SER A 73 5.61 -9.24 10.77
CA SER A 73 5.29 -8.65 12.08
C SER A 73 5.78 -7.20 12.19
N LEU A 74 6.96 -6.90 11.67
CA LEU A 74 7.49 -5.53 11.63
C LEU A 74 6.68 -4.63 10.69
N GLN A 75 6.18 -5.18 9.57
CA GLN A 75 5.26 -4.45 8.68
C GLN A 75 3.90 -4.16 9.35
N VAL A 76 3.37 -5.08 10.16
CA VAL A 76 2.16 -4.80 10.96
C VAL A 76 2.40 -3.65 11.95
N ILE A 77 3.59 -3.56 12.54
CA ILE A 77 3.96 -2.43 13.41
C ILE A 77 3.97 -1.11 12.63
N VAL A 78 4.52 -1.09 11.40
CA VAL A 78 4.44 0.08 10.52
C VAL A 78 2.99 0.44 10.22
N ALA A 79 2.17 -0.55 9.87
CA ALA A 79 0.75 -0.36 9.60
C ALA A 79 -0.01 0.30 10.77
N LEU A 80 0.28 -0.13 12.01
CA LEU A 80 -0.28 0.50 13.21
C LEU A 80 0.15 1.95 13.38
N GLY A 81 1.42 2.27 13.10
CA GLY A 81 1.94 3.64 13.11
C GLY A 81 1.24 4.55 12.09
N VAL A 82 1.07 4.07 10.87
CA VAL A 82 0.36 4.77 9.78
C VAL A 82 -1.12 4.96 10.13
N ALA A 83 -1.76 3.95 10.72
CA ALA A 83 -3.18 3.98 11.10
C ALA A 83 -3.52 5.13 12.06
N VAL A 84 -2.60 5.50 12.96
CA VAL A 84 -2.79 6.66 13.86
C VAL A 84 -2.89 7.97 13.07
N GLY A 85 -2.03 8.18 12.07
CA GLY A 85 -2.05 9.36 11.21
C GLY A 85 -3.31 9.44 10.33
N VAL A 86 -3.66 8.33 9.69
CA VAL A 86 -4.84 8.23 8.82
C VAL A 86 -6.14 8.42 9.61
N SER A 87 -6.19 7.98 10.88
CA SER A 87 -7.36 8.23 11.75
C SER A 87 -7.55 9.70 12.09
N ALA A 88 -6.46 10.46 12.20
CA ALA A 88 -6.52 11.89 12.48
C ALA A 88 -6.92 12.72 11.23
N PHE A 89 -6.54 12.27 10.03
CA PHE A 89 -6.78 12.95 8.76
C PHE A 89 -7.22 11.95 7.68
N PRO A 90 -8.50 11.58 7.63
CA PRO A 90 -9.03 10.62 6.65
C PRO A 90 -9.29 11.30 5.28
N LEU A 91 -8.23 11.86 4.67
CA LEU A 91 -8.26 12.64 3.43
C LEU A 91 -7.68 11.85 2.26
N ALA A 92 -8.17 12.10 1.05
CA ALA A 92 -7.74 11.42 -0.18
C ALA A 92 -6.24 11.60 -0.52
N GLY A 93 -5.60 12.66 -0.03
CA GLY A 93 -4.16 12.90 -0.23
C GLY A 93 -3.23 12.03 0.62
N GLY A 94 -3.77 11.22 1.56
CA GLY A 94 -2.96 10.32 2.40
C GLY A 94 -1.79 11.02 3.12
N PRO A 95 -0.57 10.43 3.10
CA PRO A 95 0.60 10.96 3.82
C PRO A 95 0.98 12.39 3.45
N TYR A 96 0.80 12.80 2.20
CA TYR A 96 1.05 14.17 1.75
C TYR A 96 0.26 15.18 2.57
N GLN A 97 -1.05 14.97 2.68
CA GLN A 97 -1.96 15.84 3.42
C GLN A 97 -1.68 15.80 4.93
N ILE A 98 -1.43 14.61 5.48
CA ILE A 98 -1.16 14.44 6.91
C ILE A 98 0.09 15.22 7.33
N ILE A 99 1.20 15.04 6.62
CA ILE A 99 2.48 15.70 6.92
C ILE A 99 2.35 17.22 6.72
N GLY A 100 1.70 17.64 5.62
CA GLY A 100 1.50 19.06 5.31
C GLY A 100 0.72 19.79 6.40
N ARG A 101 -0.40 19.22 6.85
CA ARG A 101 -1.27 19.81 7.88
C ARG A 101 -0.69 19.81 9.29
N LEU A 102 0.29 18.94 9.52
CA LEU A 102 1.04 18.93 10.79
C LEU A 102 2.19 19.97 10.81
N GLY A 103 2.21 20.91 9.85
CA GLY A 103 3.15 22.03 9.82
C GLY A 103 4.37 21.83 8.91
N PHE A 104 4.40 20.75 8.10
CA PHE A 104 5.51 20.46 7.21
C PHE A 104 5.07 20.36 5.72
N PRO A 105 4.50 21.43 5.11
CA PRO A 105 3.88 21.37 3.79
C PRO A 105 4.87 20.92 2.69
N ARG A 106 6.09 21.46 2.65
CA ARG A 106 7.11 21.07 1.67
C ARG A 106 7.52 19.60 1.83
N LEU A 107 7.70 19.16 3.08
CA LEU A 107 8.03 17.77 3.36
C LEU A 107 6.88 16.84 2.95
N GLY A 108 5.64 17.20 3.26
CA GLY A 108 4.45 16.46 2.82
C GLY A 108 4.39 16.32 1.30
N TRP A 109 4.63 17.44 0.59
CA TRP A 109 4.66 17.47 -0.87
C TRP A 109 5.69 16.48 -1.44
N VAL A 110 6.93 16.54 -0.97
CA VAL A 110 8.01 15.64 -1.44
C VAL A 110 7.71 14.19 -1.10
N MET A 111 7.24 13.90 0.13
CA MET A 111 6.95 12.53 0.57
C MET A 111 5.76 11.92 -0.19
N GLY A 112 4.72 12.69 -0.45
CA GLY A 112 3.58 12.21 -1.21
C GLY A 112 3.92 11.93 -2.68
N LEU A 113 4.72 12.77 -3.33
CA LEU A 113 5.16 12.52 -4.70
C LEU A 113 6.11 11.33 -4.79
N ALA A 114 6.95 11.12 -3.77
CA ALA A 114 7.75 9.91 -3.64
C ALA A 114 6.86 8.65 -3.56
N LEU A 115 5.77 8.68 -2.80
CA LEU A 115 4.81 7.57 -2.76
C LEU A 115 4.15 7.29 -4.10
N VAL A 116 3.81 8.34 -4.87
CA VAL A 116 3.31 8.18 -6.25
C VAL A 116 4.33 7.43 -7.10
N LEU A 117 5.60 7.83 -7.05
CA LEU A 117 6.69 7.16 -7.77
C LEU A 117 6.91 5.72 -7.28
N GLY A 118 6.76 5.47 -5.97
CA GLY A 118 6.81 4.13 -5.41
C GLY A 118 5.72 3.21 -5.95
N LEU A 119 4.48 3.68 -6.03
CA LEU A 119 3.36 2.94 -6.64
C LEU A 119 3.59 2.66 -8.14
N ILE A 120 4.07 3.66 -8.86
CA ILE A 120 4.41 3.52 -10.28
C ILE A 120 5.51 2.48 -10.47
N GLY A 121 6.56 2.52 -9.63
CA GLY A 121 7.65 1.56 -9.65
C GLY A 121 7.18 0.14 -9.34
N ASN A 122 6.26 -0.02 -8.36
CA ASN A 122 5.65 -1.31 -8.04
C ASN A 122 4.85 -1.85 -9.24
N ALA A 123 3.98 -1.03 -9.83
CA ALA A 123 3.19 -1.41 -11.00
C ALA A 123 4.09 -1.77 -12.20
N ALA A 124 5.16 -1.03 -12.45
CA ALA A 124 6.12 -1.34 -13.49
C ALA A 124 6.84 -2.68 -13.23
N GLY A 125 7.23 -2.94 -11.97
CA GLY A 125 7.85 -4.20 -11.55
C GLY A 125 6.91 -5.39 -11.75
N GLU A 126 5.66 -5.27 -11.35
CA GLU A 126 4.64 -6.31 -11.56
C GLU A 126 4.39 -6.56 -13.05
N ALA A 127 4.30 -5.50 -13.87
CA ALA A 127 4.11 -5.66 -15.32
C ALA A 127 5.27 -6.40 -15.98
N VAL A 128 6.52 -6.09 -15.61
CA VAL A 128 7.72 -6.78 -16.11
C VAL A 128 7.77 -8.23 -15.61
N GLY A 129 7.39 -8.47 -14.36
CA GLY A 129 7.36 -9.82 -13.79
C GLY A 129 6.29 -10.72 -14.40
N LEU A 130 5.08 -10.21 -14.64
CA LEU A 130 3.95 -10.96 -15.20
C LEU A 130 4.05 -11.20 -16.72
N ALA A 131 4.73 -10.32 -17.46
CA ALA A 131 4.75 -10.39 -18.92
C ALA A 131 5.25 -11.73 -19.47
N PRO A 132 6.34 -12.37 -18.94
CA PRO A 132 6.78 -13.68 -19.37
C PRO A 132 5.76 -14.79 -19.08
N ASP A 133 5.09 -14.75 -17.94
CA ASP A 133 4.16 -15.78 -17.50
C ASP A 133 2.92 -15.78 -18.41
N TYR A 134 2.35 -14.61 -18.67
CA TYR A 134 1.25 -14.50 -19.66
C TYR A 134 1.66 -14.93 -21.07
N ALA A 135 2.86 -14.57 -21.52
CA ALA A 135 3.34 -14.99 -22.84
C ALA A 135 3.45 -16.52 -22.94
N ASN A 136 3.89 -17.18 -21.87
CA ASN A 136 3.99 -18.64 -21.81
C ASN A 136 2.63 -19.32 -21.97
N TYR A 137 1.52 -18.78 -21.47
CA TYR A 137 0.18 -19.32 -21.69
C TYR A 137 -0.23 -19.34 -23.16
N PHE A 138 0.29 -18.40 -23.96
CA PHE A 138 0.07 -18.34 -25.40
C PHE A 138 1.14 -19.08 -26.20
N GLY A 139 2.04 -19.83 -25.53
CA GLY A 139 3.15 -20.55 -26.18
C GLY A 139 4.24 -19.62 -26.73
N VAL A 140 4.29 -18.37 -26.27
CA VAL A 140 5.28 -17.39 -26.70
C VAL A 140 6.35 -17.24 -25.60
N THR A 141 7.62 -17.41 -25.95
CA THR A 141 8.75 -17.18 -25.03
C THR A 141 9.33 -15.79 -25.27
N LEU A 142 9.37 -14.97 -24.22
CA LEU A 142 9.95 -13.63 -24.28
C LEU A 142 11.46 -13.70 -23.98
N ASN A 143 12.29 -13.81 -25.03
CA ASN A 143 13.73 -14.05 -24.90
C ASN A 143 14.58 -12.78 -24.98
N SER A 144 13.97 -11.62 -25.21
CA SER A 144 14.67 -10.34 -25.30
C SER A 144 14.09 -9.29 -24.37
N HIS A 145 14.92 -8.34 -23.95
CA HIS A 145 14.46 -7.17 -23.19
C HIS A 145 13.28 -6.46 -23.86
N TRP A 146 13.34 -6.26 -25.16
CA TRP A 146 12.28 -5.58 -25.91
C TRP A 146 10.97 -6.37 -25.96
N SER A 147 11.03 -7.71 -26.01
CA SER A 147 9.81 -8.52 -25.97
C SER A 147 9.14 -8.49 -24.59
N VAL A 148 9.90 -8.51 -23.50
CA VAL A 148 9.38 -8.33 -22.14
C VAL A 148 8.79 -6.94 -21.96
N LEU A 149 9.46 -5.91 -22.47
CA LEU A 149 8.96 -4.54 -22.44
C LEU A 149 7.63 -4.38 -23.19
N LEU A 150 7.50 -5.01 -24.36
CA LEU A 150 6.24 -5.00 -25.11
C LEU A 150 5.12 -5.69 -24.32
N GLY A 151 5.40 -6.84 -23.70
CA GLY A 151 4.44 -7.54 -22.83
C GLY A 151 4.01 -6.67 -21.65
N ALA A 152 4.96 -6.05 -20.96
CA ALA A 152 4.68 -5.13 -19.87
C ALA A 152 3.87 -3.91 -20.32
N ALA A 153 4.16 -3.36 -21.50
CA ALA A 153 3.42 -2.24 -22.08
C ALA A 153 1.95 -2.63 -22.38
N ILE A 154 1.72 -3.83 -22.90
CA ILE A 154 0.36 -4.36 -23.14
C ILE A 154 -0.40 -4.48 -21.80
N LEU A 155 0.23 -5.03 -20.76
CA LEU A 155 -0.39 -5.16 -19.44
C LEU A 155 -0.73 -3.79 -18.83
N ILE A 156 0.21 -2.83 -18.84
CA ILE A 156 -0.03 -1.47 -18.37
C ILE A 156 -1.16 -0.82 -19.16
N PHE A 157 -1.21 -1.00 -20.48
CA PHE A 157 -2.28 -0.46 -21.32
C PHE A 157 -3.65 -1.06 -20.97
N VAL A 158 -3.75 -2.38 -20.78
CA VAL A 158 -4.98 -3.06 -20.36
C VAL A 158 -5.42 -2.55 -18.97
N CYS A 159 -4.49 -2.43 -18.02
CA CYS A 159 -4.78 -1.89 -16.69
C CYS A 159 -5.19 -0.41 -16.74
N MET A 160 -4.59 0.38 -17.64
CA MET A 160 -5.02 1.76 -17.89
C MET A 160 -6.48 1.82 -18.36
N LEU A 161 -6.87 0.97 -19.33
CA LEU A 161 -8.26 0.91 -19.78
C LEU A 161 -9.22 0.54 -18.64
N LEU A 162 -8.81 -0.39 -17.76
CA LEU A 162 -9.58 -0.76 -16.58
C LEU A 162 -9.73 0.44 -15.60
N CYS A 163 -8.67 1.21 -15.35
CA CYS A 163 -8.72 2.42 -14.54
C CYS A 163 -9.64 3.50 -15.14
N LEU A 164 -9.66 3.62 -16.48
CA LEU A 164 -10.49 4.59 -17.20
C LEU A 164 -11.97 4.15 -17.32
N ALA A 165 -12.26 2.86 -17.16
CA ALA A 165 -13.62 2.32 -17.22
C ALA A 165 -14.53 2.75 -16.06
N GLY A 166 -13.96 3.43 -15.06
CA GLY A 166 -14.70 4.03 -13.95
C GLY A 166 -14.70 3.18 -12.67
N VAL A 167 -15.04 3.85 -11.56
CA VAL A 167 -14.93 3.30 -10.20
C VAL A 167 -15.77 2.04 -9.99
N ARG A 168 -16.94 1.94 -10.64
CA ARG A 168 -17.82 0.76 -10.49
C ARG A 168 -17.21 -0.51 -11.10
N ILE A 169 -16.62 -0.39 -12.28
CA ILE A 169 -15.98 -1.52 -12.98
C ILE A 169 -14.72 -1.90 -12.22
N ALA A 170 -13.90 -0.93 -11.81
CA ALA A 170 -12.70 -1.17 -11.01
C ALA A 170 -13.04 -1.88 -9.68
N ALA A 171 -14.11 -1.48 -8.98
CA ALA A 171 -14.56 -2.14 -7.76
C ALA A 171 -15.07 -3.57 -8.01
N PHE A 172 -15.81 -3.81 -9.09
CA PHE A 172 -16.27 -5.15 -9.47
C PHE A 172 -15.09 -6.09 -9.76
N VAL A 173 -14.12 -5.63 -10.55
CA VAL A 173 -12.91 -6.39 -10.89
C VAL A 173 -12.07 -6.64 -9.64
N ASN A 174 -11.93 -5.64 -8.75
CA ASN A 174 -11.24 -5.80 -7.47
C ASN A 174 -11.89 -6.87 -6.59
N ASN A 175 -13.22 -6.90 -6.48
CA ASN A 175 -13.91 -7.92 -5.71
C ASN A 175 -13.71 -9.32 -6.33
N GLY A 176 -13.69 -9.41 -7.66
CA GLY A 176 -13.35 -10.63 -8.38
C GLY A 176 -11.93 -11.11 -8.09
N ALA A 177 -10.96 -10.20 -8.01
CA ALA A 177 -9.58 -10.51 -7.67
C ALA A 177 -9.43 -11.03 -6.23
N VAL A 178 -10.12 -10.42 -5.25
CA VAL A 178 -10.15 -10.94 -3.87
C VAL A 178 -10.71 -12.35 -3.82
N PHE A 179 -11.78 -12.61 -4.58
CA PHE A 179 -12.36 -13.95 -4.68
C PHE A 179 -11.37 -14.93 -5.34
N ALA A 180 -10.72 -14.55 -6.44
CA ALA A 180 -9.73 -15.35 -7.13
C ALA A 180 -8.55 -15.68 -6.22
N GLU A 181 -8.04 -14.68 -5.48
CA GLU A 181 -6.98 -14.87 -4.48
C GLU A 181 -7.42 -15.81 -3.35
N GLY A 182 -8.65 -15.65 -2.85
CA GLY A 182 -9.23 -16.55 -1.85
C GLY A 182 -9.29 -18.00 -2.33
N VAL A 183 -9.72 -18.22 -3.58
CA VAL A 183 -9.75 -19.55 -4.20
C VAL A 183 -8.33 -20.11 -4.39
N ALA A 184 -7.36 -19.29 -4.82
CA ALA A 184 -5.97 -19.71 -4.94
C ALA A 184 -5.40 -20.15 -3.58
N VAL A 185 -5.62 -19.36 -2.51
CA VAL A 185 -5.23 -19.73 -1.14
C VAL A 185 -5.89 -21.06 -0.73
N LEU A 186 -7.18 -21.24 -1.00
CA LEU A 186 -7.89 -22.47 -0.68
C LEU A 186 -7.31 -23.68 -1.44
N ILE A 187 -7.04 -23.57 -2.74
CA ILE A 187 -6.41 -24.64 -3.52
C ILE A 187 -5.10 -25.06 -2.88
N LEU A 188 -4.24 -24.09 -2.54
CA LEU A 188 -2.95 -24.39 -1.94
C LEU A 188 -3.09 -24.98 -0.53
N VAL A 189 -3.81 -24.29 0.35
CA VAL A 189 -3.91 -24.68 1.78
C VAL A 189 -4.68 -25.98 1.93
N VAL A 190 -5.87 -26.10 1.33
CA VAL A 190 -6.69 -27.32 1.44
C VAL A 190 -6.05 -28.46 0.69
N GLY A 191 -5.51 -28.22 -0.52
CA GLY A 191 -4.84 -29.24 -1.31
C GLY A 191 -3.65 -29.87 -0.58
N LEU A 192 -2.75 -29.04 -0.04
CA LEU A 192 -1.61 -29.54 0.73
C LEU A 192 -2.03 -30.15 2.08
N ALA A 193 -3.03 -29.58 2.77
CA ALA A 193 -3.53 -30.13 4.02
C ALA A 193 -4.16 -31.53 3.82
N ILE A 194 -4.94 -31.73 2.76
CA ILE A 194 -5.50 -33.05 2.40
C ILE A 194 -4.38 -34.04 2.05
N SER A 195 -3.40 -33.62 1.24
CA SER A 195 -2.24 -34.45 0.87
C SER A 195 -1.45 -34.87 2.11
N TRP A 196 -1.27 -33.96 3.05
CA TRP A 196 -0.62 -34.25 4.33
C TRP A 196 -1.41 -35.24 5.19
N ALA A 197 -2.71 -34.96 5.39
CA ALA A 197 -3.59 -35.78 6.22
C ALA A 197 -3.80 -37.20 5.67
N SER A 198 -3.80 -37.35 4.34
CA SER A 198 -3.95 -38.66 3.66
C SER A 198 -2.67 -39.50 3.62
N GLY A 199 -1.54 -38.93 4.03
CA GLY A 199 -0.24 -39.58 3.97
C GLY A 199 0.31 -39.82 2.56
N HIS A 200 -0.32 -39.29 1.52
CA HIS A 200 0.14 -39.44 0.13
C HIS A 200 1.24 -38.44 -0.23
N GLY A 201 1.32 -37.30 0.49
CA GLY A 201 2.31 -36.25 0.26
C GLY A 201 3.64 -36.54 0.95
N HIS A 202 4.73 -36.02 0.39
CA HIS A 202 6.01 -35.96 1.07
C HIS A 202 6.10 -34.68 1.89
N PHE A 203 6.01 -34.75 3.21
CA PHE A 203 6.12 -33.64 4.10
C PHE A 203 7.31 -33.80 5.04
N HIS A 204 8.09 -32.74 5.15
CA HIS A 204 9.16 -32.67 6.13
C HIS A 204 8.61 -32.47 7.54
N ASN A 205 9.43 -32.82 8.55
CA ASN A 205 9.10 -32.49 9.92
C ASN A 205 9.15 -30.95 10.15
N VAL A 206 8.50 -30.47 11.20
CA VAL A 206 8.42 -29.02 11.50
C VAL A 206 9.79 -28.38 11.69
N GLY A 207 10.81 -29.15 12.16
CA GLY A 207 12.18 -28.64 12.29
C GLY A 207 12.82 -28.22 10.96
N PHE A 208 12.32 -28.71 9.83
CA PHE A 208 12.82 -28.35 8.50
C PHE A 208 12.73 -26.82 8.23
N ILE A 209 11.71 -26.14 8.76
CA ILE A 209 11.54 -24.70 8.59
C ILE A 209 12.72 -23.86 9.13
N PHE A 210 13.51 -24.40 10.04
CA PHE A 210 14.70 -23.74 10.60
C PHE A 210 15.99 -24.14 9.89
N SER A 211 15.94 -25.03 8.90
CA SER A 211 17.08 -25.45 8.12
C SER A 211 17.29 -24.54 6.90
N THR A 212 18.49 -24.53 6.34
CA THR A 212 18.74 -23.93 5.03
C THR A 212 18.62 -24.95 3.90
N ALA A 213 18.38 -26.21 4.24
CA ALA A 213 18.29 -27.34 3.30
C ALA A 213 19.43 -27.41 2.26
N GLY A 214 20.64 -26.99 2.63
CA GLY A 214 21.82 -26.97 1.77
C GLY A 214 21.94 -25.77 0.82
N ILE A 215 20.98 -24.86 0.80
CA ILE A 215 21.06 -23.61 0.00
C ILE A 215 22.24 -22.76 0.46
N VAL A 216 22.40 -22.56 1.77
CA VAL A 216 23.57 -21.90 2.34
C VAL A 216 24.61 -22.96 2.71
N LYS A 217 25.84 -22.81 2.22
CA LYS A 217 26.93 -23.74 2.50
C LYS A 217 27.19 -23.86 4.00
N PRO A 218 27.49 -25.06 4.52
CA PRO A 218 27.87 -25.24 5.91
C PRO A 218 29.05 -24.32 6.30
N GLY A 219 28.91 -23.62 7.43
CA GLY A 219 29.93 -22.67 7.91
C GLY A 219 29.86 -21.27 7.30
N ALA A 220 29.05 -21.04 6.26
CA ALA A 220 28.83 -19.70 5.74
C ALA A 220 27.84 -18.91 6.60
N SER A 221 28.03 -17.59 6.67
CA SER A 221 27.09 -16.70 7.35
C SER A 221 25.72 -16.73 6.68
N THR A 222 24.68 -16.96 7.44
CA THR A 222 23.28 -16.90 6.98
C THR A 222 22.67 -15.53 7.10
N PHE A 223 23.39 -14.54 7.65
CA PHE A 223 22.84 -13.23 7.95
C PHE A 223 22.39 -12.47 6.70
N LEU A 224 23.26 -12.29 5.71
CA LEU A 224 22.91 -11.60 4.47
C LEU A 224 21.85 -12.32 3.63
N PRO A 225 21.93 -13.64 3.42
CA PRO A 225 20.85 -14.40 2.80
C PRO A 225 19.51 -14.23 3.53
N PHE A 226 19.51 -14.21 4.86
CA PHE A 226 18.29 -14.01 5.66
C PHE A 226 17.72 -12.60 5.47
N LEU A 227 18.56 -11.57 5.39
CA LEU A 227 18.13 -10.21 5.04
C LEU A 227 17.48 -10.17 3.64
N SER A 228 18.02 -10.90 2.67
CA SER A 228 17.41 -11.02 1.34
C SER A 228 16.02 -11.67 1.41
N ALA A 229 15.85 -12.69 2.26
CA ALA A 229 14.55 -13.33 2.45
C ALA A 229 13.51 -12.42 3.11
N LEU A 230 13.92 -11.41 3.90
CA LEU A 230 13.00 -10.39 4.44
C LEU A 230 12.34 -9.55 3.34
N LEU A 231 12.91 -9.49 2.12
CA LEU A 231 12.27 -8.78 0.99
C LEU A 231 10.89 -9.35 0.67
N VAL A 232 10.65 -10.65 0.88
CA VAL A 232 9.36 -11.29 0.60
C VAL A 232 8.22 -10.66 1.40
N PRO A 233 8.22 -10.66 2.74
CA PRO A 233 7.16 -10.02 3.52
C PRO A 233 7.12 -8.49 3.35
N ILE A 234 8.26 -7.85 3.05
CA ILE A 234 8.34 -6.42 2.83
C ILE A 234 7.61 -6.02 1.55
N PHE A 235 7.81 -6.76 0.47
CA PHE A 235 7.14 -6.50 -0.80
C PHE A 235 5.63 -6.77 -0.68
N VAL A 236 5.27 -7.93 -0.13
CA VAL A 236 3.87 -8.37 -0.06
C VAL A 236 3.08 -7.53 0.96
N VAL A 237 3.55 -7.43 2.20
CA VAL A 237 2.85 -6.70 3.27
C VAL A 237 3.28 -5.23 3.26
N SER A 238 2.84 -4.49 2.27
CA SER A 238 3.25 -3.09 2.02
C SER A 238 2.08 -2.22 1.58
N GLN A 239 2.36 -1.02 1.06
CA GLN A 239 1.39 -0.10 0.44
C GLN A 239 0.24 0.36 1.38
N PHE A 240 0.49 0.46 2.68
CA PHE A 240 -0.53 0.77 3.71
C PHE A 240 -1.26 2.10 3.51
N PHE A 241 -0.66 3.04 2.81
CA PHE A 241 -1.24 4.35 2.55
C PHE A 241 -2.33 4.34 1.46
N ALA A 242 -2.43 3.28 0.68
CA ALA A 242 -3.38 3.19 -0.43
C ALA A 242 -4.83 3.28 0.06
N ASN A 243 -5.15 2.60 1.16
CA ASN A 243 -6.47 2.70 1.79
C ASN A 243 -6.71 4.10 2.40
N GLY A 244 -5.66 4.77 2.87
CA GLY A 244 -5.74 6.17 3.31
C GLY A 244 -6.21 7.11 2.19
N SER A 245 -5.82 6.86 0.94
CA SER A 245 -6.25 7.66 -0.21
C SER A 245 -7.75 7.52 -0.54
N ALA A 246 -8.40 6.45 -0.08
CA ALA A 246 -9.85 6.23 -0.23
C ALA A 246 -10.67 6.75 0.98
N GLY A 247 -10.07 7.53 1.87
CA GLY A 247 -10.74 8.04 3.08
C GLY A 247 -12.01 8.83 2.77
N GLU A 248 -12.00 9.71 1.78
CA GLU A 248 -13.14 10.53 1.39
C GLU A 248 -14.30 9.70 0.79
N GLU A 249 -14.04 8.50 0.27
CA GLU A 249 -15.04 7.58 -0.28
C GLU A 249 -15.57 6.59 0.79
N THR A 250 -14.97 6.58 1.99
CA THR A 250 -15.28 5.62 3.05
C THR A 250 -16.21 6.22 4.09
N ARG A 251 -17.25 5.44 4.49
CA ARG A 251 -18.16 5.81 5.58
C ARG A 251 -17.46 5.64 6.92
N HIS A 252 -17.65 6.60 7.84
CA HIS A 252 -16.98 6.64 9.14
C HIS A 252 -15.46 6.48 8.99
N ALA A 253 -14.86 7.23 8.05
CA ALA A 253 -13.50 7.06 7.58
C ALA A 253 -12.46 7.10 8.71
N SER A 254 -12.61 7.99 9.70
CA SER A 254 -11.72 8.11 10.85
C SER A 254 -11.60 6.82 11.69
N ARG A 255 -12.62 5.94 11.63
CA ARG A 255 -12.63 4.63 12.33
C ARG A 255 -12.41 3.46 11.38
N THR A 256 -13.03 3.52 10.21
CA THR A 256 -13.07 2.42 9.24
C THR A 256 -11.72 2.20 8.58
N VAL A 257 -11.11 3.27 8.05
CA VAL A 257 -9.85 3.19 7.30
C VAL A 257 -8.70 2.67 8.15
N PRO A 258 -8.40 3.22 9.37
CA PRO A 258 -7.31 2.70 10.18
C PRO A 258 -7.53 1.24 10.61
N ARG A 259 -8.78 0.85 10.89
CA ARG A 259 -9.09 -0.56 11.22
C ARG A 259 -8.87 -1.48 10.03
N ALA A 260 -9.36 -1.12 8.84
CA ALA A 260 -9.16 -1.90 7.64
C ALA A 260 -7.67 -2.06 7.31
N LEU A 261 -6.89 -0.99 7.50
CA LEU A 261 -5.46 -0.96 7.23
C LEU A 261 -4.67 -1.96 8.09
N TRP A 262 -4.75 -1.87 9.42
CA TRP A 262 -3.96 -2.78 10.26
C TRP A 262 -4.53 -4.20 10.30
N THR A 263 -5.86 -4.38 10.19
CA THR A 263 -6.45 -5.73 10.17
C THR A 263 -6.10 -6.48 8.90
N SER A 264 -6.04 -5.81 7.73
CA SER A 264 -5.56 -6.43 6.49
C SER A 264 -4.11 -6.87 6.61
N ALA A 265 -3.23 -6.06 7.21
CA ALA A 265 -1.84 -6.43 7.43
C ALA A 265 -1.70 -7.67 8.34
N VAL A 266 -2.49 -7.76 9.42
CA VAL A 266 -2.49 -8.93 10.32
C VAL A 266 -3.04 -10.17 9.60
N VAL A 267 -4.16 -10.06 8.88
CA VAL A 267 -4.73 -11.18 8.13
C VAL A 267 -3.74 -11.66 7.07
N SER A 268 -3.08 -10.75 6.37
CA SER A 268 -2.05 -11.07 5.38
C SER A 268 -0.87 -11.79 5.99
N LEU A 269 -0.37 -11.34 7.15
CA LEU A 269 0.68 -12.04 7.89
C LEU A 269 0.26 -13.48 8.21
N VAL A 270 -0.94 -13.67 8.77
CA VAL A 270 -1.44 -15.00 9.19
C VAL A 270 -1.66 -15.91 7.97
N VAL A 271 -2.31 -15.42 6.92
CA VAL A 271 -2.53 -16.19 5.69
C VAL A 271 -1.20 -16.62 5.08
N GLY A 272 -0.23 -15.70 4.99
CA GLY A 272 1.10 -16.00 4.47
C GLY A 272 1.86 -17.02 5.34
N VAL A 273 1.71 -16.99 6.67
CA VAL A 273 2.28 -18.03 7.56
C VAL A 273 1.69 -19.39 7.22
N VAL A 274 0.37 -19.51 7.06
CA VAL A 274 -0.30 -20.78 6.75
C VAL A 274 0.14 -21.29 5.37
N VAL A 275 0.12 -20.42 4.36
CA VAL A 275 0.55 -20.76 2.99
C VAL A 275 2.00 -21.22 2.96
N LEU A 276 2.91 -20.45 3.54
CA LEU A 276 4.34 -20.77 3.55
C LEU A 276 4.65 -21.98 4.42
N PHE A 277 3.97 -22.17 5.54
CA PHE A 277 4.15 -23.34 6.39
C PHE A 277 3.88 -24.64 5.63
N LEU A 278 2.72 -24.73 4.98
CA LEU A 278 2.37 -25.92 4.19
C LEU A 278 3.26 -26.08 2.95
N ALA A 279 3.50 -24.99 2.21
CA ALA A 279 4.33 -25.03 1.03
C ALA A 279 5.77 -25.47 1.34
N VAL A 280 6.40 -24.91 2.39
CA VAL A 280 7.77 -25.25 2.78
C VAL A 280 7.88 -26.71 3.24
N LEU A 281 6.91 -27.22 4.00
CA LEU A 281 6.93 -28.62 4.42
C LEU A 281 6.71 -29.59 3.26
N ALA A 282 5.99 -29.17 2.21
CA ALA A 282 5.71 -29.98 1.02
C ALA A 282 6.84 -29.96 -0.03
N VAL A 283 7.94 -29.23 0.19
CA VAL A 283 9.06 -29.15 -0.74
C VAL A 283 9.72 -30.53 -0.91
N ARG A 284 9.60 -31.13 -2.10
CA ARG A 284 10.22 -32.43 -2.42
C ARG A 284 11.65 -32.28 -2.96
N ASN A 285 11.88 -31.23 -3.75
CA ASN A 285 13.18 -30.97 -4.38
C ASN A 285 13.57 -29.51 -4.14
N VAL A 286 14.50 -29.28 -3.21
CA VAL A 286 14.95 -27.95 -2.80
C VAL A 286 15.60 -27.19 -3.95
N SER A 287 16.49 -27.82 -4.70
CA SER A 287 17.18 -27.18 -5.84
C SER A 287 16.22 -26.90 -7.00
N GLY A 288 15.29 -27.82 -7.30
CA GLY A 288 14.27 -27.61 -8.31
C GLY A 288 13.30 -26.48 -7.94
N THR A 289 12.89 -26.40 -6.67
CA THR A 289 12.05 -25.30 -6.16
C THR A 289 12.77 -23.96 -6.25
N ALA A 290 14.06 -23.90 -5.88
CA ALA A 290 14.85 -22.68 -5.94
C ALA A 290 15.14 -22.21 -7.39
N ALA A 291 15.16 -23.12 -8.36
CA ALA A 291 15.38 -22.82 -9.77
C ALA A 291 14.06 -22.55 -10.55
N SER A 292 12.91 -22.85 -9.96
CA SER A 292 11.61 -22.68 -10.63
C SER A 292 11.23 -21.20 -10.75
N THR A 293 10.65 -20.82 -11.89
CA THR A 293 10.02 -19.51 -12.10
C THR A 293 8.69 -19.43 -11.36
N GLU A 294 7.97 -20.56 -11.22
CA GLU A 294 6.68 -20.67 -10.52
C GLU A 294 6.82 -21.65 -9.32
N PRO A 295 7.55 -21.28 -8.25
CA PRO A 295 7.91 -22.24 -7.21
C PRO A 295 6.72 -22.77 -6.41
N LEU A 296 5.68 -21.99 -6.14
CA LEU A 296 4.49 -22.47 -5.43
C LEU A 296 3.68 -23.45 -6.29
N THR A 297 3.52 -23.18 -7.58
CA THR A 297 2.90 -24.09 -8.56
C THR A 297 3.71 -25.38 -8.66
N TYR A 298 5.05 -25.28 -8.69
CA TYR A 298 5.96 -26.43 -8.73
C TYR A 298 5.82 -27.33 -7.49
N ILE A 299 5.74 -26.74 -6.29
CA ILE A 299 5.53 -27.46 -5.03
C ILE A 299 4.17 -28.15 -5.00
N LEU A 300 3.12 -27.43 -5.46
CA LEU A 300 1.74 -27.87 -5.36
C LEU A 300 1.41 -29.02 -6.32
N ARG A 301 2.01 -29.01 -7.53
CA ARG A 301 1.69 -29.94 -8.63
C ARG A 301 1.72 -31.43 -8.27
N PRO A 302 2.72 -31.97 -7.54
CA PRO A 302 2.77 -33.38 -7.18
C PRO A 302 1.67 -33.82 -6.20
N ASP A 303 1.07 -32.91 -5.46
CA ASP A 303 0.12 -33.18 -4.38
C ASP A 303 -1.34 -33.01 -4.82
N VAL A 304 -1.63 -32.04 -5.72
CA VAL A 304 -3.00 -31.75 -6.17
C VAL A 304 -3.23 -32.02 -7.65
N GLY A 305 -2.18 -32.38 -8.39
CA GLY A 305 -2.24 -32.61 -9.84
C GLY A 305 -2.08 -31.34 -10.67
N ASP A 306 -1.83 -31.53 -11.97
CA ASP A 306 -1.47 -30.45 -12.90
C ASP A 306 -2.59 -29.42 -13.08
N PHE A 307 -3.84 -29.86 -13.15
CA PHE A 307 -4.98 -28.96 -13.36
C PHE A 307 -5.15 -27.94 -12.23
N LEU A 308 -5.18 -28.41 -10.96
CA LEU A 308 -5.37 -27.52 -9.82
C LEU A 308 -4.13 -26.63 -9.58
N ALA A 309 -2.92 -27.15 -9.81
CA ALA A 309 -1.70 -26.38 -9.69
C ALA A 309 -1.63 -25.24 -10.72
N ARG A 310 -2.02 -25.48 -11.98
CA ARG A 310 -2.14 -24.42 -13.01
C ARG A 310 -3.25 -23.43 -12.69
N THR A 311 -4.40 -23.92 -12.22
CA THR A 311 -5.50 -23.03 -11.79
C THR A 311 -5.05 -22.09 -10.69
N PHE A 312 -4.29 -22.59 -9.71
CA PHE A 312 -3.67 -21.76 -8.68
C PHE A 312 -2.80 -20.64 -9.29
N GLY A 313 -1.87 -21.00 -10.21
CA GLY A 313 -0.99 -20.03 -10.87
C GLY A 313 -1.77 -18.93 -11.60
N VAL A 314 -2.72 -19.32 -12.45
CA VAL A 314 -3.56 -18.38 -13.21
C VAL A 314 -4.35 -17.44 -12.29
N LEU A 315 -4.93 -17.95 -11.20
CA LEU A 315 -5.68 -17.12 -10.26
C LEU A 315 -4.77 -16.15 -9.50
N ALA A 316 -3.57 -16.56 -9.13
CA ALA A 316 -2.58 -15.71 -8.48
C ALA A 316 -2.11 -14.58 -9.42
N GLU A 317 -1.82 -14.88 -10.68
CA GLU A 317 -1.42 -13.87 -11.67
C GLU A 317 -2.54 -12.90 -12.01
N LEU A 318 -3.78 -13.39 -12.08
CA LEU A 318 -4.96 -12.55 -12.30
C LEU A 318 -5.12 -11.55 -11.12
N ALA A 319 -4.97 -12.02 -9.88
CA ALA A 319 -5.00 -11.18 -8.70
C ALA A 319 -3.87 -10.14 -8.71
N LEU A 320 -2.66 -10.51 -9.13
CA LEU A 320 -1.52 -9.60 -9.25
C LEU A 320 -1.74 -8.55 -10.37
N THR A 321 -2.39 -8.93 -11.48
CA THR A 321 -2.76 -7.97 -12.54
C THR A 321 -3.75 -6.92 -12.04
N VAL A 322 -4.69 -7.30 -11.18
CA VAL A 322 -5.61 -6.34 -10.56
C VAL A 322 -4.87 -5.47 -9.54
N ASN A 323 -3.90 -6.01 -8.81
CA ASN A 323 -3.02 -5.22 -7.95
C ASN A 323 -2.27 -4.15 -8.76
N LEU A 324 -1.67 -4.51 -9.88
CA LEU A 324 -1.04 -3.56 -10.82
C LEU A 324 -1.99 -2.43 -11.20
N ALA A 325 -3.23 -2.77 -11.60
CA ALA A 325 -4.24 -1.76 -11.94
C ALA A 325 -4.58 -0.86 -10.75
N LEU A 326 -4.68 -1.41 -9.53
CA LEU A 326 -4.94 -0.62 -8.32
C LEU A 326 -3.77 0.30 -7.96
N CYS A 327 -2.53 -0.14 -8.11
CA CYS A 327 -1.36 0.70 -7.91
C CYS A 327 -1.37 1.91 -8.84
N LEU A 328 -1.69 1.70 -10.14
CA LEU A 328 -1.86 2.79 -11.10
C LEU A 328 -3.03 3.71 -10.74
N LEU A 329 -4.16 3.15 -10.31
CA LEU A 329 -5.35 3.91 -9.91
C LEU A 329 -5.08 4.80 -8.70
N VAL A 330 -4.45 4.25 -7.66
CA VAL A 330 -4.09 4.98 -6.43
C VAL A 330 -3.05 6.06 -6.74
N ALA A 331 -2.02 5.76 -7.54
CA ALA A 331 -1.04 6.73 -8.00
C ALA A 331 -1.70 7.89 -8.76
N ALA A 332 -2.64 7.59 -9.65
CA ALA A 332 -3.38 8.60 -10.41
C ALA A 332 -4.26 9.48 -9.51
N ARG A 333 -4.89 8.92 -8.48
CA ARG A 333 -5.69 9.70 -7.51
C ARG A 333 -4.82 10.62 -6.66
N LEU A 334 -3.66 10.13 -6.21
CA LEU A 334 -2.70 10.96 -5.49
C LEU A 334 -2.18 12.09 -6.37
N LEU A 335 -1.80 11.79 -7.61
CA LEU A 335 -1.33 12.80 -8.56
C LEU A 335 -2.42 13.83 -8.90
N TRP A 336 -3.66 13.38 -9.06
CA TRP A 336 -4.81 14.25 -9.25
C TRP A 336 -5.02 15.19 -8.05
N ALA A 337 -4.83 14.72 -6.81
CA ALA A 337 -4.96 15.55 -5.62
C ALA A 337 -3.97 16.73 -5.61
N TYR A 338 -2.74 16.52 -6.10
CA TYR A 338 -1.79 17.62 -6.33
C TYR A 338 -2.27 18.62 -7.38
N GLY A 339 -2.83 18.11 -8.50
CA GLY A 339 -3.38 18.95 -9.55
C GLY A 339 -4.60 19.75 -9.09
N ARG A 340 -5.48 19.16 -8.29
CA ARG A 340 -6.66 19.82 -7.70
C ARG A 340 -6.26 21.00 -6.80
N ASN A 341 -5.18 20.84 -6.05
CA ASN A 341 -4.70 21.85 -5.11
C ASN A 341 -3.78 22.90 -5.75
N ASP A 342 -3.57 22.84 -7.06
CA ASP A 342 -2.69 23.74 -7.82
C ASP A 342 -1.21 23.72 -7.34
N GLU A 343 -0.76 22.56 -6.86
CA GLU A 343 0.55 22.39 -6.23
C GLU A 343 1.62 21.79 -7.14
N MET A 344 1.35 21.64 -8.44
CA MET A 344 2.31 21.05 -9.38
C MET A 344 2.27 21.73 -10.75
N PRO A 345 3.35 21.64 -11.54
CA PRO A 345 3.31 22.07 -12.94
C PRO A 345 2.19 21.34 -13.69
N ALA A 346 1.50 22.06 -14.56
CA ALA A 346 0.35 21.55 -15.32
C ALA A 346 -0.87 21.09 -14.45
N SER A 347 -1.03 21.64 -13.25
CA SER A 347 -2.14 21.36 -12.34
C SER A 347 -3.50 21.43 -13.03
N HIS A 348 -3.73 22.47 -13.86
CA HIS A 348 -4.95 22.60 -14.63
C HIS A 348 -5.24 21.41 -15.57
N TRP A 349 -4.22 20.71 -16.06
CA TRP A 349 -4.38 19.53 -16.90
C TRP A 349 -4.55 18.26 -16.07
N VAL A 350 -3.70 18.06 -15.04
CA VAL A 350 -3.71 16.88 -14.16
C VAL A 350 -4.96 16.85 -13.27
N GLY A 351 -5.39 18.03 -12.77
CA GLY A 351 -6.53 18.16 -11.86
C GLY A 351 -7.91 17.98 -12.52
N LYS A 352 -7.98 17.76 -13.86
CA LYS A 352 -9.26 17.55 -14.55
C LYS A 352 -9.82 16.16 -14.27
N ILE A 353 -11.12 16.12 -13.97
CA ILE A 353 -11.92 14.88 -13.89
C ILE A 353 -12.99 14.90 -15.00
N ASN A 354 -13.38 13.71 -15.45
CA ASN A 354 -14.50 13.56 -16.36
C ASN A 354 -15.85 13.64 -15.61
N ARG A 355 -16.97 13.54 -16.35
CA ARG A 355 -18.34 13.54 -15.76
C ARG A 355 -18.59 12.38 -14.78
N GLU A 356 -17.81 11.33 -14.87
CA GLU A 356 -17.89 10.13 -14.01
C GLU A 356 -16.97 10.21 -12.79
N GLY A 357 -16.21 11.30 -12.63
CA GLY A 357 -15.28 11.50 -11.52
C GLY A 357 -13.92 10.79 -11.70
N VAL A 358 -13.58 10.40 -12.95
CA VAL A 358 -12.31 9.72 -13.24
C VAL A 358 -11.25 10.73 -13.67
N PRO A 359 -10.04 10.75 -13.06
CA PRO A 359 -8.94 11.64 -13.42
C PRO A 359 -8.16 11.11 -14.63
N ILE A 360 -8.73 11.22 -15.84
CA ILE A 360 -8.16 10.63 -17.08
C ILE A 360 -6.71 11.07 -17.30
N ASN A 361 -6.44 12.39 -17.21
CA ASN A 361 -5.12 12.93 -17.52
C ASN A 361 -4.06 12.45 -16.53
N ALA A 362 -4.40 12.40 -15.23
CA ALA A 362 -3.50 11.86 -14.20
C ALA A 362 -3.25 10.35 -14.43
N THR A 363 -4.28 9.58 -14.80
CA THR A 363 -4.14 8.16 -15.11
C THR A 363 -3.19 7.93 -16.29
N VAL A 364 -3.36 8.67 -17.38
CA VAL A 364 -2.47 8.58 -18.55
C VAL A 364 -1.04 8.98 -18.19
N ALA A 365 -0.85 10.07 -17.43
CA ALA A 365 0.48 10.50 -16.98
C ALA A 365 1.18 9.41 -16.16
N VAL A 366 0.48 8.79 -15.21
CA VAL A 366 1.01 7.70 -14.37
C VAL A 366 1.40 6.50 -15.23
N CYS A 367 0.56 6.08 -16.18
CA CYS A 367 0.86 4.97 -17.07
C CYS A 367 2.06 5.25 -17.99
N VAL A 368 2.19 6.48 -18.49
CA VAL A 368 3.38 6.89 -19.29
C VAL A 368 4.64 6.82 -18.44
N VAL A 369 4.61 7.30 -17.19
CA VAL A 369 5.78 7.19 -16.30
C VAL A 369 6.09 5.74 -15.94
N ALA A 370 5.08 4.87 -15.77
CA ALA A 370 5.28 3.44 -15.55
C ALA A 370 5.97 2.78 -16.75
N LEU A 371 5.58 3.11 -17.96
CA LEU A 371 6.26 2.66 -19.20
C LEU A 371 7.72 3.14 -19.27
N LEU A 372 7.98 4.41 -18.90
CA LEU A 372 9.34 4.94 -18.85
C LEU A 372 10.20 4.19 -17.82
N PHE A 373 9.63 3.81 -16.68
CA PHE A 373 10.31 2.98 -15.69
C PHE A 373 10.65 1.59 -16.25
N CYS A 374 9.73 0.97 -17.00
CA CYS A 374 10.01 -0.30 -17.67
C CYS A 374 11.15 -0.20 -18.69
N ILE A 375 11.24 0.91 -19.45
CA ILE A 375 12.31 1.14 -20.43
C ILE A 375 13.67 1.31 -19.75
N TRP A 376 13.72 2.10 -18.68
CA TRP A 376 14.96 2.39 -17.96
C TRP A 376 15.50 1.15 -17.23
N SER A 377 14.63 0.31 -16.73
CA SER A 377 14.99 -0.78 -15.83
C SER A 377 14.76 -2.13 -16.49
N SER A 378 15.79 -2.64 -17.13
CA SER A 378 15.84 -4.05 -17.59
C SER A 378 15.90 -5.07 -16.45
N LEU A 379 15.98 -4.62 -15.19
CA LEU A 379 16.18 -5.45 -14.02
C LEU A 379 14.99 -5.27 -13.05
N LEU A 380 14.12 -6.27 -12.96
CA LEU A 380 13.01 -6.35 -12.02
C LEU A 380 13.44 -5.95 -10.60
N ASN A 381 14.61 -6.42 -10.15
CA ASN A 381 15.15 -6.11 -8.83
C ASN A 381 15.40 -4.61 -8.59
N VAL A 382 15.75 -3.84 -9.64
CA VAL A 382 15.95 -2.39 -9.55
C VAL A 382 14.61 -1.69 -9.35
N LEU A 383 13.58 -2.09 -10.08
CA LEU A 383 12.23 -1.53 -9.93
C LEU A 383 11.67 -1.81 -8.54
N ILE A 384 11.82 -3.04 -8.03
CA ILE A 384 11.43 -3.42 -6.68
C ILE A 384 12.17 -2.58 -5.64
N ALA A 385 13.49 -2.37 -5.80
CA ALA A 385 14.28 -1.57 -4.88
C ALA A 385 13.86 -0.09 -4.88
N ILE A 386 13.62 0.50 -6.05
CA ILE A 386 13.12 1.87 -6.17
C ILE A 386 11.75 2.00 -5.53
N ALA A 387 10.82 1.11 -5.88
CA ALA A 387 9.47 1.10 -5.34
C ALA A 387 9.46 1.02 -3.80
N ALA A 388 10.32 0.16 -3.24
CA ALA A 388 10.37 -0.04 -1.81
C ALA A 388 11.01 1.14 -1.06
N VAL A 389 12.05 1.79 -1.60
CA VAL A 389 12.64 3.00 -0.99
C VAL A 389 11.66 4.17 -1.04
N PHE A 390 10.99 4.37 -2.17
CA PHE A 390 9.97 5.41 -2.30
C PHE A 390 8.68 5.09 -1.54
N GLY A 391 8.44 3.83 -1.18
CA GLY A 391 7.36 3.44 -0.27
C GLY A 391 7.74 3.59 1.21
N ALA A 392 8.89 3.05 1.62
CA ALA A 392 9.28 2.92 3.04
C ALA A 392 9.74 4.24 3.66
N PHE A 393 10.55 5.04 2.96
CA PHE A 393 11.08 6.29 3.52
C PHE A 393 9.98 7.31 3.84
N PRO A 394 9.00 7.58 2.96
CA PRO A 394 7.87 8.44 3.29
C PRO A 394 7.04 7.95 4.48
N LEU A 395 6.90 6.64 4.66
CA LEU A 395 6.19 6.08 5.81
C LEU A 395 6.96 6.31 7.12
N ALA A 396 8.30 6.18 7.10
CA ALA A 396 9.13 6.54 8.26
C ALA A 396 8.93 8.01 8.65
N VAL A 397 8.96 8.91 7.67
CA VAL A 397 8.73 10.35 7.87
C VAL A 397 7.32 10.62 8.39
N LEU A 398 6.30 10.00 7.81
CA LEU A 398 4.90 10.11 8.27
C LEU A 398 4.77 9.72 9.75
N ILE A 399 5.28 8.53 10.11
CA ILE A 399 5.21 8.02 11.49
C ILE A 399 5.96 8.98 12.45
N ALA A 400 7.13 9.48 12.05
CA ALA A 400 7.91 10.42 12.86
C ALA A 400 7.16 11.75 13.09
N VAL A 401 6.56 12.32 12.04
CA VAL A 401 5.80 13.58 12.14
C VAL A 401 4.53 13.38 12.97
N VAL A 402 3.81 12.28 12.80
CA VAL A 402 2.63 11.93 13.61
C VAL A 402 3.01 11.76 15.09
N TRP A 403 4.12 11.09 15.37
CA TRP A 403 4.63 10.93 16.75
C TRP A 403 5.03 12.25 17.36
N TRP A 404 5.74 13.10 16.61
CA TRP A 404 6.11 14.45 17.05
C TRP A 404 4.86 15.30 17.36
N ALA A 405 3.88 15.35 16.47
CA ALA A 405 2.64 16.09 16.67
C ALA A 405 1.86 15.58 17.90
N ARG A 406 1.82 14.25 18.08
CA ARG A 406 1.21 13.64 19.25
C ARG A 406 1.93 14.04 20.56
N SER A 407 3.25 14.03 20.57
CA SER A 407 4.05 14.40 21.76
C SER A 407 3.86 15.87 22.17
N ARG A 408 3.54 16.72 21.18
CA ARG A 408 3.24 18.14 21.37
C ARG A 408 1.77 18.43 21.67
N GLY A 409 0.91 17.41 21.59
CA GLY A 409 -0.53 17.60 21.79
C GLY A 409 -1.23 18.31 20.63
N THR A 410 -0.56 18.49 19.48
CA THR A 410 -1.10 19.18 18.29
C THR A 410 -1.85 18.22 17.35
N LEU A 411 -1.79 16.92 17.57
CA LEU A 411 -2.51 15.95 16.76
C LEU A 411 -4.02 16.02 17.06
N PRO A 412 -4.89 16.20 16.04
CA PRO A 412 -6.34 16.27 16.23
C PRO A 412 -6.92 15.04 16.96
N ARG A 413 -8.16 15.19 17.44
CA ARG A 413 -8.89 14.04 17.99
C ARG A 413 -9.05 12.97 16.92
N ARG A 414 -8.81 11.71 17.30
CA ARG A 414 -8.81 10.55 16.41
C ARG A 414 -9.63 9.41 17.00
N ALA A 415 -10.21 8.62 16.13
CA ALA A 415 -11.02 7.48 16.53
C ALA A 415 -10.18 6.22 16.81
N PHE A 416 -8.92 6.18 16.30
CA PHE A 416 -7.95 5.10 16.55
C PHE A 416 -6.72 5.64 17.27
N ASP A 417 -6.36 5.00 18.37
CA ASP A 417 -5.21 5.35 19.19
C ASP A 417 -4.60 4.08 19.80
N LEU A 418 -3.27 4.03 19.87
CA LEU A 418 -2.50 2.93 20.48
C LEU A 418 -2.42 3.03 22.01
N GLY A 419 -2.98 4.10 22.60
CA GLY A 419 -2.85 4.38 24.03
C GLY A 419 -1.46 4.91 24.41
N ARG A 420 -1.31 5.27 25.68
CA ARG A 420 -0.06 5.91 26.16
C ARG A 420 1.14 4.95 26.16
N PHE A 421 0.90 3.70 26.49
CA PHE A 421 1.96 2.71 26.67
C PHE A 421 2.55 2.22 25.35
N TRP A 422 1.70 1.87 24.37
CA TRP A 422 2.12 1.26 23.11
C TRP A 422 2.56 2.25 22.02
N THR A 423 2.24 3.53 22.15
CA THR A 423 2.55 4.51 21.11
C THR A 423 4.04 4.64 20.84
N ALA A 424 4.85 4.89 21.90
CA ALA A 424 6.27 5.13 21.70
C ALA A 424 7.02 3.91 21.13
N PRO A 425 6.84 2.68 21.64
CA PRO A 425 7.52 1.52 21.05
C PRO A 425 7.07 1.23 19.62
N VAL A 426 5.77 1.32 19.30
CA VAL A 426 5.27 1.09 17.94
C VAL A 426 5.82 2.12 16.95
N MET A 427 5.77 3.41 17.31
CA MET A 427 6.29 4.47 16.44
C MET A 427 7.81 4.34 16.23
N LEU A 428 8.56 4.09 17.30
CA LEU A 428 10.03 3.94 17.23
C LEU A 428 10.43 2.75 16.36
N VAL A 429 9.85 1.57 16.62
CA VAL A 429 10.14 0.36 15.83
C VAL A 429 9.72 0.55 14.38
N GLY A 430 8.55 1.17 14.12
CA GLY A 430 8.08 1.46 12.76
C GLY A 430 9.03 2.37 11.99
N ILE A 431 9.56 3.43 12.62
CA ILE A 431 10.56 4.33 12.02
C ILE A 431 11.86 3.59 11.73
N ILE A 432 12.43 2.92 12.75
CA ILE A 432 13.71 2.20 12.61
C ILE A 432 13.60 1.14 11.51
N TRP A 433 12.51 0.36 11.50
CA TRP A 433 12.29 -0.66 10.50
C TRP A 433 12.19 -0.07 9.10
N SER A 434 11.38 0.95 8.89
CA SER A 434 11.22 1.59 7.58
C SER A 434 12.53 2.20 7.05
N LEU A 435 13.35 2.77 7.93
CA LEU A 435 14.70 3.26 7.55
C LEU A 435 15.68 2.11 7.28
N ALA A 436 15.64 1.04 8.09
CA ALA A 436 16.46 -0.15 7.87
C ALA A 436 16.14 -0.81 6.52
N LEU A 437 14.86 -0.82 6.10
CA LEU A 437 14.45 -1.29 4.78
C LEU A 437 15.15 -0.53 3.65
N CYS A 438 15.19 0.79 3.72
CA CYS A 438 15.88 1.60 2.73
C CYS A 438 17.37 1.21 2.65
N GLY A 439 18.03 1.02 3.79
CA GLY A 439 19.42 0.58 3.86
C GLY A 439 19.63 -0.83 3.29
N PHE A 440 18.74 -1.78 3.61
CA PHE A 440 18.83 -3.17 3.11
C PHE A 440 18.67 -3.24 1.59
N LEU A 441 17.71 -2.52 1.03
CA LEU A 441 17.44 -2.50 -0.40
C LEU A 441 18.63 -1.94 -1.18
N ILE A 442 19.23 -0.86 -0.67
CA ILE A 442 20.44 -0.29 -1.26
C ILE A 442 21.61 -1.28 -1.17
N TYR A 443 21.77 -1.97 -0.04
CA TYR A 443 22.85 -2.92 0.18
C TYR A 443 22.72 -4.20 -0.65
N LEU A 444 21.50 -4.73 -0.81
CA LEU A 444 21.22 -5.97 -1.54
C LEU A 444 21.24 -5.80 -3.06
N THR A 445 21.11 -4.57 -3.56
CA THR A 445 21.20 -4.29 -4.98
C THR A 445 22.67 -4.44 -5.44
N PRO A 446 22.95 -5.09 -6.59
CA PRO A 446 24.33 -5.22 -7.10
C PRO A 446 25.07 -3.90 -7.07
N LYS A 447 26.33 -3.87 -6.62
CA LYS A 447 27.09 -2.64 -6.36
C LYS A 447 27.10 -1.63 -7.54
N SER A 448 27.16 -2.12 -8.77
CA SER A 448 27.09 -1.30 -9.96
C SER A 448 25.73 -0.65 -10.18
N VAL A 449 24.67 -1.33 -9.81
CA VAL A 449 23.29 -0.86 -9.95
C VAL A 449 22.83 -0.16 -8.66
N GLY A 450 23.23 -0.67 -7.49
CA GLY A 450 22.84 -0.14 -6.18
C GLY A 450 23.33 1.27 -5.93
N LEU A 451 24.58 1.56 -6.27
CA LEU A 451 25.13 2.92 -6.16
C LEU A 451 24.44 3.88 -7.15
N GLY A 452 24.20 3.43 -8.38
CA GLY A 452 23.47 4.21 -9.39
C GLY A 452 22.03 4.47 -8.96
N SER A 453 21.33 3.45 -8.40
CA SER A 453 19.96 3.59 -7.89
C SER A 453 19.92 4.54 -6.68
N LEU A 454 20.87 4.44 -5.75
CA LEU A 454 20.97 5.34 -4.61
C LEU A 454 21.19 6.79 -5.08
N ILE A 455 22.12 7.01 -5.99
CA ILE A 455 22.39 8.34 -6.56
C ILE A 455 21.13 8.86 -7.26
N ALA A 456 20.46 8.04 -8.07
CA ALA A 456 19.22 8.41 -8.75
C ALA A 456 18.10 8.78 -7.75
N VAL A 457 17.93 7.99 -6.69
CA VAL A 457 16.97 8.28 -5.62
C VAL A 457 17.30 9.57 -4.89
N VAL A 458 18.57 9.79 -4.52
CA VAL A 458 19.02 11.03 -3.86
C VAL A 458 18.84 12.24 -4.78
N ILE A 459 19.22 12.12 -6.04
CA ILE A 459 19.03 13.19 -7.04
C ILE A 459 17.53 13.49 -7.19
N LEU A 460 16.69 12.46 -7.28
CA LEU A 460 15.26 12.64 -7.45
C LEU A 460 14.63 13.32 -6.22
N TYR A 461 15.00 12.92 -4.99
CA TYR A 461 14.56 13.63 -3.79
C TYR A 461 15.06 15.07 -3.74
N ALA A 462 16.31 15.33 -4.17
CA ALA A 462 16.86 16.67 -4.26
C ALA A 462 16.14 17.52 -5.32
N LEU A 463 15.84 16.95 -6.49
CA LEU A 463 15.05 17.63 -7.53
C LEU A 463 13.62 17.91 -7.04
N LEU A 464 12.95 16.96 -6.41
CA LEU A 464 11.63 17.17 -5.84
C LEU A 464 11.66 18.28 -4.79
N TRP A 465 12.69 18.31 -3.95
CA TRP A 465 12.89 19.37 -2.95
C TRP A 465 13.13 20.73 -3.60
N LEU A 466 13.93 20.80 -4.65
CA LEU A 466 14.19 22.04 -5.39
C LEU A 466 12.93 22.55 -6.11
N VAL A 467 12.16 21.67 -6.73
CA VAL A 467 10.89 22.02 -7.37
C VAL A 467 9.89 22.53 -6.32
N SER A 468 9.83 21.90 -5.13
CA SER A 468 8.97 22.35 -4.04
C SER A 468 9.29 23.76 -3.52
N ARG A 469 10.54 24.25 -3.71
CA ARG A 469 10.92 25.62 -3.33
C ARG A 469 10.36 26.68 -4.27
N ASN A 470 10.19 26.33 -5.54
CA ASN A 470 9.74 27.27 -6.59
C ASN A 470 8.20 27.33 -6.68
N HIS A 471 7.50 26.39 -6.05
CA HIS A 471 6.04 26.45 -5.94
C HIS A 471 5.68 27.05 -4.59
N SER A 472 4.84 28.09 -4.61
CA SER A 472 4.17 28.61 -3.43
C SER A 472 3.18 27.54 -2.97
N ILE A 473 3.65 26.59 -2.16
CA ILE A 473 2.76 25.68 -1.43
C ILE A 473 2.03 26.58 -0.45
N SER A 474 0.85 27.02 -0.82
CA SER A 474 0.10 28.01 -0.04
C SER A 474 -0.27 27.37 1.29
N ALA A 475 0.02 28.07 2.38
CA ALA A 475 -0.46 27.68 3.71
C ALA A 475 -2.02 27.57 3.73
N GLU A 476 -2.71 28.26 2.83
CA GLU A 476 -4.15 28.16 2.59
C GLU A 476 -4.58 26.79 2.04
N ALA A 477 -3.82 26.20 1.10
CA ALA A 477 -4.11 24.87 0.56
C ALA A 477 -3.90 23.76 1.61
N THR A 478 -3.06 24.00 2.61
CA THR A 478 -2.82 23.03 3.72
C THR A 478 -3.76 23.23 4.92
N GLY A 479 -4.69 24.21 4.87
CA GLY A 479 -5.65 24.45 5.96
C GLY A 479 -5.03 25.08 7.22
N LEU A 480 -3.77 25.49 7.20
CA LEU A 480 -3.10 26.16 8.32
C LEU A 480 -3.61 27.59 8.52
N ALA A 481 -4.06 28.27 7.46
CA ALA A 481 -4.63 29.60 7.54
C ALA A 481 -5.94 29.65 8.36
N ALA A 482 -6.72 28.58 8.33
CA ALA A 482 -7.95 28.49 9.13
C ALA A 482 -7.67 28.31 10.63
N ALA A 483 -6.54 27.70 10.99
CA ALA A 483 -6.17 27.52 12.40
C ALA A 483 -5.57 28.79 13.02
N GLU A 484 -4.90 29.64 12.24
CA GLU A 484 -4.38 30.95 12.72
C GLU A 484 -5.49 32.00 12.83
N HIS A 485 -6.54 31.94 12.01
CA HIS A 485 -7.69 32.83 12.13
C HIS A 485 -8.75 32.35 13.14
N GLY A 486 -8.74 31.09 13.54
CA GLY A 486 -9.63 30.54 14.58
C GLY A 486 -9.20 30.84 16.03
N THR A 487 -8.01 31.41 16.24
CA THR A 487 -7.52 31.80 17.56
C THR A 487 -7.68 33.28 17.89
N THR A 488 -8.27 34.07 17.01
CA THR A 488 -8.70 35.44 17.37
C THR A 488 -10.10 35.40 17.97
N ALA A 489 -10.13 35.36 19.30
CA ALA A 489 -11.12 35.93 20.17
C ALA A 489 -12.58 35.78 19.69
N ILE A 490 -13.29 34.82 20.24
CA ILE A 490 -14.72 35.04 20.52
C ILE A 490 -14.76 36.30 21.39
N PRO A 491 -15.29 37.45 20.91
CA PRO A 491 -15.47 38.61 21.78
C PRO A 491 -16.42 38.18 22.89
N ALA A 492 -15.98 38.34 24.14
CA ALA A 492 -16.77 38.03 25.32
C ALA A 492 -18.09 38.86 25.40
N ASP A 493 -18.40 39.60 24.35
CA ASP A 493 -19.53 40.50 24.27
C ASP A 493 -20.70 39.98 23.42
N ALA A 494 -20.57 38.84 22.75
CA ALA A 494 -21.67 38.24 21.98
C ALA A 494 -22.66 37.42 22.85
N THR A 495 -22.21 36.93 24.00
CA THR A 495 -23.05 36.11 24.91
C THR A 495 -23.96 36.99 25.83
N SER A 496 -23.65 38.28 25.97
CA SER A 496 -24.47 39.19 26.78
C SER A 496 -25.59 39.89 26.00
N ARG A 497 -25.52 39.95 24.66
CA ARG A 497 -26.57 40.58 23.83
C ARG A 497 -27.70 39.62 23.42
N GLU A 498 -27.45 38.34 23.29
CA GLU A 498 -28.52 37.37 23.00
C GLU A 498 -29.36 37.01 24.22
N LEU A 499 -28.83 37.08 25.43
CA LEU A 499 -29.58 36.85 26.67
C LEU A 499 -30.45 38.04 27.09
N THR A 500 -30.12 39.28 26.64
CA THR A 500 -30.95 40.48 26.90
C THR A 500 -32.05 40.68 25.86
N SER A 501 -31.92 40.07 24.66
CA SER A 501 -32.96 40.13 23.62
C SER A 501 -34.11 39.15 23.86
N GLN A 502 -33.88 38.04 24.58
CA GLN A 502 -34.93 37.07 24.92
C GLN A 502 -35.67 37.37 26.20
N ALA A 503 -35.18 38.31 27.02
CA ALA A 503 -35.84 38.71 28.26
C ALA A 503 -36.87 39.84 28.09
N ASN A 504 -36.97 40.50 26.91
CA ASN A 504 -37.87 41.62 26.65
C ASN A 504 -39.02 41.28 25.68
N ALA A 505 -39.32 40.03 25.44
CA ALA A 505 -40.50 39.60 24.68
C ALA A 505 -41.53 38.97 25.64
N GLU A 506 -42.20 39.82 26.44
CA GLU A 506 -43.46 39.43 27.11
C GLU A 506 -44.65 39.79 26.21
N PRO A 507 -45.74 39.04 26.29
CA PRO A 507 -46.84 39.13 25.33
C PRO A 507 -47.85 40.18 25.74
N GLU A 508 -48.22 41.07 24.81
CA GLU A 508 -49.44 41.84 24.92
C GLU A 508 -50.65 40.97 24.59
N THR A 509 -51.50 40.93 25.57
CA THR A 509 -52.75 40.21 25.60
C THR A 509 -53.89 40.93 24.87
N ALA A 510 -54.74 40.13 24.27
CA ALA A 510 -56.19 40.22 24.23
C ALA A 510 -56.88 41.41 23.56
N GLY A 511 -57.71 41.10 22.65
CA GLY A 511 -58.84 41.82 22.11
C GLY A 511 -59.63 40.95 21.17
#